data_1503b725f056da7a96f0d56f5fc16228
#
_entry.id   1503b725f056da7a96f0d56f5fc16228
#
_cell.length_a   1.000
_cell.length_b   1.000
_cell.length_c   1.000
_cell.angle_alpha   90.00
_cell.angle_beta   90.00
_cell.angle_gamma   90.00
#
_symmetry.space_group_name_H-M   'P 1'
#
loop_
_entity.id
_entity.type
_entity.pdbx_description
1 polymer ?
#
loop_
_entity_poly.entity_id
_entity_poly.type
_entity_poly.pdbx_seq_one_letter_code
_entity_poly.pdbx_strand_id
1 'polypeptide(L)'
;MSPTPQADAELSARLAALGQRLGEREASHAPGLGDARREVEVLRAQVAGALERFHAAAAAAGAPHLRIALGDVRVDDKHVRAVEFDLVRGRHKAIVTAKSKGEVTLVGPFRIGKEEGPCLSFPFGARDEISRALAAFLERFLEEAATP
;
A
#
# COMPACT_ATOMS: atom_id res chain seq x y z
N MET A 1 -31.52 -26.81 -25.88
CA MET A 1 -30.64 -27.15 -27.00
C MET A 1 -29.24 -27.38 -26.50
N SER A 2 -28.68 -28.52 -26.65
CA SER A 2 -27.32 -28.84 -26.21
C SER A 2 -26.30 -28.27 -27.21
N PRO A 3 -25.18 -27.65 -26.74
CA PRO A 3 -24.14 -27.19 -27.66
C PRO A 3 -23.50 -28.38 -28.40
N THR A 4 -23.00 -28.13 -29.60
CA THR A 4 -22.30 -29.13 -30.37
C THR A 4 -20.90 -29.39 -29.79
N PRO A 5 -20.33 -30.60 -29.92
CA PRO A 5 -18.94 -30.85 -29.48
C PRO A 5 -17.92 -29.89 -30.11
N GLN A 6 -18.17 -29.49 -31.36
CA GLN A 6 -17.31 -28.55 -32.07
C GLN A 6 -17.36 -27.15 -31.43
N ALA A 7 -18.56 -26.68 -31.03
CA ALA A 7 -18.74 -25.38 -30.34
C ALA A 7 -18.04 -25.39 -28.97
N ASP A 8 -18.14 -26.49 -28.24
CA ASP A 8 -17.47 -26.67 -26.95
C ASP A 8 -15.94 -26.65 -27.10
N ALA A 9 -15.41 -27.31 -28.11
CA ALA A 9 -13.98 -27.33 -28.39
C ALA A 9 -13.47 -25.95 -28.78
N GLU A 10 -14.24 -25.20 -29.57
CA GLU A 10 -13.91 -23.83 -29.96
C GLU A 10 -13.91 -22.91 -28.75
N LEU A 11 -14.92 -22.97 -27.91
CA LEU A 11 -15.00 -22.18 -26.68
C LEU A 11 -13.79 -22.46 -25.77
N SER A 12 -13.50 -23.73 -25.54
CA SER A 12 -12.36 -24.13 -24.70
C SER A 12 -11.03 -23.62 -25.23
N ALA A 13 -10.81 -23.71 -26.56
CA ALA A 13 -9.59 -23.23 -27.18
C ALA A 13 -9.45 -21.71 -27.07
N ARG A 14 -10.52 -20.96 -27.24
CA ARG A 14 -10.54 -19.51 -27.12
C ARG A 14 -10.23 -19.06 -25.69
N LEU A 15 -10.85 -19.72 -24.71
CA LEU A 15 -10.61 -19.37 -23.29
C LEU A 15 -9.20 -19.76 -22.84
N ALA A 16 -8.67 -20.89 -23.32
CA ALA A 16 -7.29 -21.28 -23.04
C ALA A 16 -6.30 -20.24 -23.59
N ALA A 17 -6.51 -19.79 -24.83
CA ALA A 17 -5.65 -18.75 -25.44
C ALA A 17 -5.75 -17.42 -24.68
N LEU A 18 -6.96 -17.04 -24.26
CA LEU A 18 -7.16 -15.83 -23.45
C LEU A 18 -6.47 -15.96 -22.09
N GLY A 19 -6.63 -17.10 -21.44
CA GLY A 19 -5.98 -17.38 -20.14
C GLY A 19 -4.47 -17.29 -20.24
N GLN A 20 -3.87 -17.81 -21.30
CA GLN A 20 -2.43 -17.69 -21.52
C GLN A 20 -2.00 -16.23 -21.66
N ARG A 21 -2.68 -15.43 -22.47
CA ARG A 21 -2.34 -14.01 -22.66
C ARG A 21 -2.48 -13.22 -21.37
N LEU A 22 -3.59 -13.42 -20.64
CA LEU A 22 -3.83 -12.74 -19.38
C LEU A 22 -2.84 -13.18 -18.31
N GLY A 23 -2.52 -14.48 -18.27
CA GLY A 23 -1.52 -15.02 -17.36
C GLY A 23 -0.12 -14.46 -17.61
N GLU A 24 0.28 -14.36 -18.86
CA GLU A 24 1.57 -13.73 -19.23
C GLU A 24 1.62 -12.27 -18.84
N ARG A 25 0.52 -11.55 -19.03
CA ARG A 25 0.40 -10.14 -18.62
C ARG A 25 0.56 -10.01 -17.10
N GLU A 26 -0.14 -10.83 -16.32
CA GLU A 26 -0.01 -10.83 -14.86
C GLU A 26 1.41 -11.21 -14.40
N ALA A 27 1.99 -12.25 -15.00
CA ALA A 27 3.34 -12.68 -14.68
C ALA A 27 4.40 -11.60 -14.95
N SER A 28 4.18 -10.73 -15.93
CA SER A 28 5.09 -9.65 -16.24
C SER A 28 5.20 -8.61 -15.12
N HIS A 29 4.25 -8.56 -14.20
CA HIS A 29 4.28 -7.65 -13.04
C HIS A 29 5.06 -8.22 -11.85
N ALA A 30 5.38 -9.51 -11.84
CA ALA A 30 6.05 -10.15 -10.70
C ALA A 30 7.38 -9.50 -10.32
N PRO A 31 8.29 -9.16 -11.25
CA PRO A 31 9.53 -8.46 -10.89
C PRO A 31 9.26 -7.09 -10.27
N GLY A 32 8.28 -6.35 -10.80
CA GLY A 32 7.89 -5.04 -10.27
C GLY A 32 7.29 -5.14 -8.88
N LEU A 33 6.53 -6.20 -8.57
CA LEU A 33 6.03 -6.46 -7.22
C LEU A 33 7.17 -6.77 -6.25
N GLY A 34 8.19 -7.49 -6.68
CA GLY A 34 9.39 -7.73 -5.87
C GLY A 34 10.12 -6.44 -5.52
N ASP A 35 10.29 -5.54 -6.47
CA ASP A 35 10.88 -4.22 -6.25
C ASP A 35 10.02 -3.38 -5.32
N ALA A 36 8.70 -3.39 -5.52
CA ALA A 36 7.75 -2.69 -4.66
C ALA A 36 7.81 -3.20 -3.22
N ARG A 37 7.91 -4.51 -3.02
CA ARG A 37 8.05 -5.10 -1.68
C ARG A 37 9.31 -4.62 -0.98
N ARG A 38 10.44 -4.60 -1.67
CA ARG A 38 11.70 -4.10 -1.10
C ARG A 38 11.58 -2.63 -0.70
N GLU A 39 10.96 -1.82 -1.55
CA GLU A 39 10.74 -0.40 -1.28
C GLU A 39 9.87 -0.19 -0.04
N VAL A 40 8.75 -0.90 0.04
CA VAL A 40 7.82 -0.82 1.17
C VAL A 40 8.47 -1.29 2.46
N GLU A 41 9.27 -2.35 2.43
CA GLU A 41 9.97 -2.84 3.61
C GLU A 41 10.96 -1.81 4.16
N VAL A 42 11.68 -1.11 3.29
CA VAL A 42 12.56 0.00 3.69
C VAL A 42 11.76 1.14 4.33
N LEU A 43 10.68 1.56 3.69
CA LEU A 43 9.83 2.63 4.22
C LEU A 43 9.18 2.23 5.54
N ARG A 44 8.72 0.99 5.65
CA ARG A 44 8.12 0.50 6.90
C ARG A 44 9.11 0.49 8.06
N ALA A 45 10.36 0.09 7.81
CA ALA A 45 11.40 0.14 8.82
C ALA A 45 11.67 1.56 9.31
N GLN A 46 11.68 2.53 8.39
CA GLN A 46 11.82 3.95 8.75
C GLN A 46 10.64 4.44 9.60
N VAL A 47 9.42 4.10 9.21
CA VAL A 47 8.20 4.45 9.94
C VAL A 47 8.20 3.79 11.32
N ALA A 48 8.55 2.51 11.40
CA ALA A 48 8.61 1.78 12.67
C ALA A 48 9.58 2.44 13.67
N GLY A 49 10.77 2.80 13.22
CA GLY A 49 11.75 3.50 14.05
C GLY A 49 11.27 4.87 14.52
N ALA A 50 10.63 5.62 13.64
CA ALA A 50 10.05 6.93 13.99
C ALA A 50 8.92 6.79 15.00
N LEU A 51 8.05 5.78 14.84
CA LEU A 51 6.94 5.52 15.77
C LEU A 51 7.44 5.08 17.14
N GLU A 52 8.52 4.30 17.23
CA GLU A 52 9.10 3.94 18.53
C GLU A 52 9.52 5.18 19.31
N ARG A 53 10.18 6.12 18.64
CA ARG A 53 10.60 7.38 19.26
C ARG A 53 9.42 8.24 19.66
N PHE A 54 8.40 8.30 18.81
CA PHE A 54 7.16 9.02 19.11
C PHE A 54 6.47 8.41 20.34
N HIS A 55 6.32 7.10 20.40
CA HIS A 55 5.67 6.40 21.51
C HIS A 55 6.44 6.62 22.83
N ALA A 56 7.77 6.53 22.77
CA ALA A 56 8.61 6.75 23.95
C ALA A 56 8.50 8.19 24.47
N ALA A 57 8.53 9.17 23.58
CA ALA A 57 8.39 10.58 23.95
C ALA A 57 7.01 10.91 24.52
N ALA A 58 5.95 10.38 23.91
CA ALA A 58 4.58 10.57 24.38
C ALA A 58 4.38 9.94 25.76
N ALA A 59 4.89 8.72 25.96
CA ALA A 59 4.82 8.04 27.26
C ALA A 59 5.58 8.80 28.35
N ALA A 60 6.78 9.29 28.05
CA ALA A 60 7.59 10.10 28.97
C ALA A 60 6.89 11.42 29.34
N ALA A 61 6.10 11.96 28.42
CA ALA A 61 5.31 13.17 28.66
C ALA A 61 3.97 12.90 29.38
N GLY A 62 3.66 11.64 29.71
CA GLY A 62 2.46 11.28 30.46
C GLY A 62 1.30 10.76 29.63
N ALA A 63 1.54 10.45 28.34
CA ALA A 63 0.51 9.97 27.43
C ALA A 63 0.87 8.59 26.82
N PRO A 64 1.02 7.50 27.64
CA PRO A 64 1.36 6.18 27.10
C PRO A 64 0.25 5.55 26.24
N HIS A 65 -0.96 6.08 26.31
CA HIS A 65 -2.11 5.64 25.52
C HIS A 65 -2.09 6.15 24.07
N LEU A 66 -1.20 7.09 23.77
CA LEU A 66 -1.07 7.67 22.43
C LEU A 66 -0.26 6.76 21.54
N ARG A 67 -0.85 5.65 21.11
CA ARG A 67 -0.20 4.62 20.34
C ARG A 67 -0.84 4.47 18.97
N ILE A 68 0.02 4.29 17.98
CA ILE A 68 -0.37 4.08 16.58
C ILE A 68 -0.09 2.61 16.24
N ALA A 69 -1.06 1.94 15.67
CA ALA A 69 -0.88 0.58 15.17
C ALA A 69 -0.26 0.65 13.77
N LEU A 70 0.87 -0.06 13.60
CA LEU A 70 1.55 -0.20 12.32
C LEU A 70 1.18 -1.57 11.75
N GLY A 71 0.52 -1.59 10.60
CA GLY A 71 0.10 -2.82 9.95
C GLY A 71 1.25 -3.57 9.30
N ASP A 72 1.02 -4.84 9.00
CA ASP A 72 1.98 -5.67 8.28
C ASP A 72 1.97 -5.34 6.78
N VAL A 73 3.08 -5.66 6.12
CA VAL A 73 3.17 -5.53 4.66
C VAL A 73 2.25 -6.56 4.01
N ARG A 74 1.43 -6.10 3.08
CA ARG A 74 0.51 -6.94 2.31
C ARG A 74 0.57 -6.60 0.82
N VAL A 75 0.22 -7.56 -0.01
CA VAL A 75 0.15 -7.39 -1.46
C VAL A 75 -1.30 -7.12 -1.84
N ASP A 76 -1.54 -6.04 -2.59
CA ASP A 76 -2.80 -5.78 -3.27
C ASP A 76 -2.58 -6.05 -4.76
N ASP A 77 -3.01 -7.22 -5.22
CA ASP A 77 -2.87 -7.64 -6.61
C ASP A 77 -4.16 -7.47 -7.43
N LYS A 78 -5.26 -7.04 -6.77
CA LYS A 78 -6.58 -6.98 -7.43
C LYS A 78 -6.77 -5.74 -8.29
N HIS A 79 -6.31 -4.57 -7.81
CA HIS A 79 -6.61 -3.30 -8.45
C HIS A 79 -5.38 -2.56 -8.98
N VAL A 80 -4.35 -2.42 -8.16
CA VAL A 80 -3.19 -1.57 -8.48
C VAL A 80 -1.87 -2.32 -8.53
N ARG A 81 -1.87 -3.62 -8.26
CA ARG A 81 -0.65 -4.43 -8.18
C ARG A 81 0.41 -3.73 -7.34
N ALA A 82 0.10 -3.62 -6.07
CA ALA A 82 0.87 -2.84 -5.12
C ALA A 82 1.21 -3.66 -3.89
N VAL A 83 2.24 -3.22 -3.19
CA VAL A 83 2.60 -3.70 -1.85
C VAL A 83 2.41 -2.53 -0.91
N GLU A 84 1.78 -2.75 0.23
CA GLU A 84 1.42 -1.65 1.11
C GLU A 84 1.44 -2.04 2.58
N PHE A 85 1.48 -1.04 3.45
CA PHE A 85 1.18 -1.16 4.87
C PHE A 85 0.40 0.06 5.33
N ASP A 86 -0.28 -0.04 6.46
CA ASP A 86 -1.07 1.06 6.99
C ASP A 86 -0.69 1.43 8.42
N LEU A 87 -1.12 2.64 8.80
CA LEU A 87 -1.07 3.15 10.15
C LEU A 87 -2.50 3.43 10.57
N VAL A 88 -2.86 3.00 11.78
CA VAL A 88 -4.23 3.14 12.28
C VAL A 88 -4.21 3.58 13.74
N ARG A 89 -5.06 4.54 14.08
CA ARG A 89 -5.43 4.86 15.45
C ARG A 89 -6.90 5.24 15.48
N GLY A 90 -7.72 4.40 16.13
CA GLY A 90 -9.16 4.59 16.14
C GLY A 90 -9.73 4.59 14.72
N ARG A 91 -10.36 5.69 14.33
CA ARG A 91 -10.94 5.84 12.98
C ARG A 91 -9.99 6.48 11.96
N HIS A 92 -8.79 6.88 12.41
CA HIS A 92 -7.82 7.52 11.54
C HIS A 92 -6.92 6.47 10.89
N LYS A 93 -6.68 6.62 9.60
CA LYS A 93 -5.88 5.69 8.81
C LYS A 93 -5.02 6.44 7.81
N ALA A 94 -3.85 5.88 7.55
CA ALA A 94 -2.95 6.32 6.49
C ALA A 94 -2.34 5.08 5.85
N ILE A 95 -2.04 5.14 4.56
CA ILE A 95 -1.51 4.00 3.81
C ILE A 95 -0.25 4.43 3.05
N VAL A 96 0.78 3.61 3.13
CA VAL A 96 1.99 3.74 2.32
C VAL A 96 1.98 2.59 1.31
N THR A 97 2.00 2.94 0.03
CA THR A 97 1.86 1.98 -1.07
C THR A 97 3.03 2.11 -2.04
N ALA A 98 3.58 0.99 -2.47
CA ALA A 98 4.53 0.94 -3.58
C ALA A 98 3.92 0.12 -4.72
N LYS A 99 3.83 0.72 -5.89
CA LYS A 99 3.21 0.10 -7.06
C LYS A 99 4.25 -0.62 -7.92
N SER A 100 3.84 -1.71 -8.54
CA SER A 100 4.70 -2.53 -9.40
C SER A 100 5.31 -1.74 -10.56
N LYS A 101 4.70 -0.62 -10.93
CA LYS A 101 5.22 0.28 -11.98
C LYS A 101 6.37 1.19 -11.53
N GLY A 102 6.75 1.14 -10.24
CA GLY A 102 7.90 1.91 -9.74
C GLY A 102 7.55 3.23 -9.07
N GLU A 103 6.42 3.30 -8.40
CA GLU A 103 5.91 4.54 -7.79
C GLU A 103 5.50 4.29 -6.35
N VAL A 104 5.93 5.18 -5.44
CA VAL A 104 5.45 5.22 -4.05
C VAL A 104 4.27 6.19 -3.97
N THR A 105 3.20 5.79 -3.30
CA THR A 105 2.05 6.63 -3.04
C THR A 105 1.77 6.69 -1.55
N LEU A 106 1.66 7.90 -1.02
CA LEU A 106 1.25 8.17 0.36
C LEU A 106 -0.21 8.57 0.34
N VAL A 107 -1.06 7.80 1.01
CA VAL A 107 -2.52 7.97 1.00
C VAL A 107 -3.01 8.35 2.38
N GLY A 108 -3.65 9.48 2.48
CA GLY A 108 -4.20 9.96 3.74
C GLY A 108 -3.43 11.14 4.32
N PRO A 109 -3.68 11.49 5.58
CA PRO A 109 -4.59 10.81 6.52
C PRO A 109 -6.06 10.93 6.12
N PHE A 110 -6.84 9.91 6.48
CA PHE A 110 -8.29 9.91 6.27
C PHE A 110 -9.00 9.16 7.41
N ARG A 111 -10.31 9.35 7.52
CA ARG A 111 -11.13 8.56 8.44
C ARG A 111 -11.68 7.33 7.74
N ILE A 112 -11.67 6.19 8.43
CA ILE A 112 -12.26 4.96 7.92
C ILE A 112 -13.75 5.20 7.66
N GLY A 113 -14.21 4.86 6.45
CA GLY A 113 -15.57 5.11 5.98
C GLY A 113 -15.71 6.34 5.10
N LYS A 114 -14.73 7.24 5.10
CA LYS A 114 -14.57 8.30 4.09
C LYS A 114 -13.31 7.96 3.31
N GLU A 115 -13.44 7.23 2.23
CA GLU A 115 -12.31 6.67 1.49
C GLU A 115 -11.52 7.69 0.68
N GLU A 116 -11.74 8.98 0.90
CA GLU A 116 -11.06 10.07 0.22
C GLU A 116 -10.12 10.78 1.17
N GLY A 117 -8.85 10.74 0.85
CA GLY A 117 -7.79 11.48 1.54
C GLY A 117 -6.79 12.04 0.55
N PRO A 118 -5.90 12.94 1.01
CA PRO A 118 -4.80 13.40 0.19
C PRO A 118 -3.97 12.23 -0.32
N CYS A 119 -3.44 12.39 -1.53
CA CYS A 119 -2.65 11.36 -2.17
C CYS A 119 -1.48 12.00 -2.89
N LEU A 120 -0.26 11.57 -2.56
CA LEU A 120 0.97 12.05 -3.18
C LEU A 120 1.75 10.85 -3.72
N SER A 121 2.25 10.99 -4.94
CA SER A 121 2.98 9.92 -5.61
C SER A 121 4.35 10.40 -6.08
N PHE A 122 5.33 9.50 -5.98
CA PHE A 122 6.72 9.76 -6.33
C PHE A 122 7.33 8.53 -7.00
N PRO A 123 8.17 8.69 -8.02
CA PRO A 123 8.93 7.55 -8.55
C PRO A 123 9.94 7.05 -7.51
N PHE A 124 10.28 5.76 -7.56
CA PHE A 124 11.21 5.16 -6.60
C PHE A 124 12.56 5.89 -6.52
N GLY A 125 13.03 6.45 -7.63
CA GLY A 125 14.29 7.19 -7.67
C GLY A 125 14.30 8.52 -6.95
N ALA A 126 13.14 9.11 -6.63
CA ALA A 126 13.02 10.41 -5.97
C ALA A 126 13.19 10.27 -4.44
N ARG A 127 14.32 9.70 -3.99
CA ARG A 127 14.58 9.33 -2.59
C ARG A 127 14.44 10.47 -1.61
N ASP A 128 15.03 11.62 -1.91
CA ASP A 128 14.99 12.78 -1.01
C ASP A 128 13.58 13.37 -0.91
N GLU A 129 12.85 13.39 -2.02
CA GLU A 129 11.47 13.85 -2.05
C GLU A 129 10.56 12.91 -1.25
N ILE A 130 10.74 11.60 -1.41
CA ILE A 130 9.99 10.59 -0.65
C ILE A 130 10.24 10.76 0.84
N SER A 131 11.50 10.92 1.25
CA SER A 131 11.85 11.06 2.68
C SER A 131 11.22 12.31 3.29
N ARG A 132 11.27 13.43 2.59
CA ARG A 132 10.64 14.68 3.07
C ARG A 132 9.13 14.58 3.11
N ALA A 133 8.53 14.00 2.07
CA ALA A 133 7.09 13.82 2.01
C ALA A 133 6.60 12.84 3.08
N LEU A 134 7.36 11.78 3.33
CA LEU A 134 7.04 10.80 4.37
C LEU A 134 7.04 11.44 5.76
N ALA A 135 8.03 12.29 6.07
CA ALA A 135 8.10 12.99 7.34
C ALA A 135 6.87 13.90 7.54
N ALA A 136 6.54 14.73 6.55
CA ALA A 136 5.37 15.61 6.61
C ALA A 136 4.06 14.81 6.71
N PHE A 137 3.97 13.70 5.98
CA PHE A 137 2.82 12.80 5.99
C PHE A 137 2.60 12.18 7.38
N LEU A 138 3.67 11.69 8.00
CA LEU A 138 3.61 11.12 9.35
C LEU A 138 3.22 12.15 10.39
N GLU A 139 3.82 13.33 10.36
CA GLU A 139 3.47 14.43 11.28
C GLU A 139 1.98 14.77 11.18
N ARG A 140 1.49 14.93 9.97
CA ARG A 140 0.08 15.23 9.73
C ARG A 140 -0.84 14.12 10.25
N PHE A 141 -0.50 12.87 9.96
CA PHE A 141 -1.27 11.72 10.45
C PHE A 141 -1.29 11.67 11.97
N LEU A 142 -0.13 11.84 12.62
CA LEU A 142 -0.03 11.77 14.08
C LEU A 142 -0.82 12.90 14.74
N GLU A 143 -0.75 14.11 14.22
CA GLU A 143 -1.52 15.23 14.74
C GLU A 143 -3.04 15.01 14.61
N GLU A 144 -3.50 14.57 13.45
CA GLU A 144 -4.92 14.29 13.24
C GLU A 144 -5.40 13.10 14.07
N ALA A 145 -4.60 12.03 14.14
CA ALA A 145 -4.95 10.82 14.89
C ALA A 145 -4.92 11.03 16.42
N ALA A 146 -4.18 12.01 16.91
CA ALA A 146 -4.16 12.38 18.33
C ALA A 146 -5.35 13.24 18.72
N THR A 147 -6.03 13.86 17.78
CA THR A 147 -7.20 14.72 18.04
C THR A 147 -8.45 13.84 18.12
N PRO A 148 -9.26 14.00 19.18
CA PRO A 148 -10.50 13.21 19.35
C PRO A 148 -11.53 13.46 18.25
#